data_908f4b0d6d64ee8c07a10fbb5ebb0440
#
_entry.id   908f4b0d6d64ee8c07a10fbb5ebb0440
#
_cell.length_a   1.000
_cell.length_b   1.000
_cell.length_c   1.000
_cell.angle_alpha   90.00
_cell.angle_beta   90.00
_cell.angle_gamma   90.00
#
_symmetry.space_group_name_H-M   'P 1'
#
loop_
_entity.id
_entity.type
_entity.pdbx_description
1 polymer ?
#
loop_
_entity_poly.entity_id
_entity_poly.type
_entity_poly.pdbx_seq_one_letter_code
_entity_poly.pdbx_strand_id
1 'polypeptide(L)'
;MCADFAIHDTGGGNPHAHIMLTMRPIEQGGAWGAKQKKEYILDPQGKKIYDPKKRSYKCKSIPATDWNDQTKAEEWRSAWAEICNRALEQNGHTERIDHRSYARQGIDRIPTVHLGIAAFQMEKRGIPTERGNLNREIEVTNQRLRQLKARISKLQNWLKDEAANTE
;
A
#
# COMPACT_ATOMS: atom_id res chain seq x y z
N MET A 1 20.70 1.40 -1.52
CA MET A 1 19.83 2.50 -1.03
C MET A 1 20.32 2.90 0.35
N CYS A 2 20.54 4.19 0.58
CA CYS A 2 20.70 4.69 1.95
C CYS A 2 19.34 5.08 2.49
N ALA A 3 19.10 4.79 3.75
CA ALA A 3 17.90 5.20 4.45
C ALA A 3 18.32 6.03 5.68
N ASP A 4 17.63 7.13 5.89
CA ASP A 4 17.63 7.88 7.14
C ASP A 4 16.23 7.81 7.74
N PHE A 5 16.11 7.68 9.05
CA PHE A 5 14.80 7.56 9.69
C PHE A 5 14.76 8.30 11.01
N ALA A 6 13.59 8.85 11.30
CA ALA A 6 13.26 9.45 12.57
C ALA A 6 11.95 8.85 13.12
N ILE A 7 11.97 8.48 14.39
CA ILE A 7 10.77 7.98 15.08
C ILE A 7 10.14 9.15 15.83
N HIS A 8 8.85 9.38 15.58
CA HIS A 8 8.05 10.36 16.28
C HIS A 8 7.05 9.65 17.19
N ASP A 9 7.16 9.89 18.48
CA ASP A 9 6.18 9.51 19.48
C ASP A 9 5.96 10.69 20.43
N THR A 10 4.85 11.37 20.26
CA THR A 10 4.45 12.52 21.10
C THR A 10 3.55 12.11 22.26
N GLY A 11 3.39 10.82 22.51
CA GLY A 11 2.43 10.31 23.51
C GLY A 11 0.95 10.48 23.13
N GLY A 12 0.68 10.96 21.90
CA GLY A 12 -0.68 11.16 21.38
C GLY A 12 -1.36 9.92 20.80
N GLY A 13 -0.78 8.73 20.99
CA GLY A 13 -1.36 7.47 20.52
C GLY A 13 -1.13 7.18 19.01
N ASN A 14 -0.22 7.89 18.37
CA ASN A 14 0.14 7.65 16.97
C ASN A 14 1.67 7.63 16.78
N PRO A 15 2.39 6.67 17.37
CA PRO A 15 3.81 6.51 17.10
C PRO A 15 4.03 6.17 15.62
N HIS A 16 4.94 6.89 14.96
CA HIS A 16 5.22 6.68 13.54
C HIS A 16 6.66 7.02 13.20
N ALA A 17 7.14 6.47 12.08
CA ALA A 17 8.47 6.74 11.57
C ALA A 17 8.40 7.50 10.24
N HIS A 18 9.27 8.49 10.09
CA HIS A 18 9.60 9.11 8.81
C HIS A 18 10.85 8.45 8.26
N ILE A 19 10.76 7.92 7.06
CA ILE A 19 11.88 7.25 6.40
C ILE A 19 12.18 7.97 5.10
N MET A 20 13.40 8.49 4.98
CA MET A 20 13.90 9.11 3.76
C MET A 20 14.86 8.15 3.05
N LEU A 21 14.59 7.86 1.78
CA LEU A 21 15.37 6.94 0.97
C LEU A 21 16.07 7.67 -0.16
N THR A 22 17.31 7.28 -0.45
CA THR A 22 18.06 7.85 -1.57
C THR A 22 17.67 7.19 -2.88
N MET A 23 17.60 7.99 -3.97
CA MET A 23 17.34 7.52 -5.32
C MET A 23 18.62 7.03 -6.04
N ARG A 24 19.79 7.23 -5.45
CA ARG A 24 21.06 6.80 -5.99
C ARG A 24 21.55 5.57 -5.26
N PRO A 25 22.08 4.55 -5.96
CA PRO A 25 22.78 3.46 -5.31
C PRO A 25 24.12 3.96 -4.72
N ILE A 26 24.62 3.26 -3.73
CA ILE A 26 26.02 3.32 -3.35
C ILE A 26 26.74 2.19 -4.06
N GLU A 27 27.81 2.49 -4.76
CA GLU A 27 28.65 1.52 -5.45
C GLU A 27 29.66 0.87 -4.50
N GLN A 28 30.27 -0.23 -4.92
CA GLN A 28 31.39 -0.83 -4.20
C GLN A 28 32.51 0.23 -4.07
N GLY A 29 32.89 0.55 -2.85
CA GLY A 29 33.84 1.63 -2.56
C GLY A 29 33.23 2.91 -2.00
N GLY A 30 31.89 2.94 -1.79
CA GLY A 30 31.20 4.02 -1.08
C GLY A 30 30.87 5.25 -1.93
N ALA A 31 31.17 5.24 -3.22
CA ALA A 31 30.81 6.33 -4.12
C ALA A 31 29.32 6.33 -4.49
N TRP A 32 28.74 7.51 -4.71
CA TRP A 32 27.39 7.65 -5.20
C TRP A 32 27.29 7.27 -6.67
N GLY A 33 26.49 6.28 -6.98
CA GLY A 33 26.13 5.90 -8.33
C GLY A 33 25.21 6.92 -9.02
N ALA A 34 24.99 6.74 -10.32
CA ALA A 34 24.13 7.61 -11.10
C ALA A 34 22.65 7.34 -10.80
N LYS A 35 21.81 8.40 -10.81
CA LYS A 35 20.34 8.28 -10.71
C LYS A 35 19.73 7.61 -11.95
N GLN A 36 20.35 7.83 -13.11
CA GLN A 36 19.90 7.33 -14.41
C GLN A 36 21.09 6.83 -15.21
N LYS A 37 20.84 5.84 -16.05
CA LYS A 37 21.81 5.32 -17.02
C LYS A 37 21.27 5.47 -18.45
N LYS A 38 22.19 5.56 -19.42
CA LYS A 38 21.84 5.64 -20.84
C LYS A 38 21.68 4.23 -21.39
N GLU A 39 20.53 3.96 -21.98
CA GLU A 39 20.30 2.78 -22.80
C GLU A 39 20.30 3.20 -24.27
N TYR A 40 21.26 2.69 -25.04
CA TYR A 40 21.40 3.06 -26.46
C TYR A 40 20.36 2.33 -27.30
N ILE A 41 19.76 3.09 -28.24
CA ILE A 41 18.85 2.51 -29.24
C ILE A 41 19.69 1.84 -30.29
N LEU A 42 19.43 0.55 -30.50
CA LEU A 42 20.16 -0.27 -31.47
C LEU A 42 19.36 -0.42 -32.76
N ASP A 43 20.06 -0.59 -33.86
CA ASP A 43 19.48 -1.00 -35.14
C ASP A 43 19.18 -2.52 -35.16
N PRO A 44 18.54 -3.06 -36.23
CA PRO A 44 18.27 -4.50 -36.34
C PRO A 44 19.53 -5.39 -36.31
N GLN A 45 20.73 -4.81 -36.59
CA GLN A 45 22.01 -5.48 -36.54
C GLN A 45 22.72 -5.35 -35.20
N GLY A 46 22.09 -4.69 -34.20
CA GLY A 46 22.63 -4.50 -32.83
C GLY A 46 23.65 -3.36 -32.74
N LYS A 47 23.76 -2.48 -33.73
CA LYS A 47 24.64 -1.30 -33.69
C LYS A 47 23.93 -0.07 -33.17
N LYS A 48 24.64 0.80 -32.46
CA LYS A 48 24.09 2.07 -31.92
C LYS A 48 23.74 3.01 -33.08
N ILE A 49 22.52 3.56 -33.06
CA ILE A 49 22.05 4.51 -34.08
C ILE A 49 22.63 5.90 -33.76
N TYR A 50 23.39 6.48 -34.69
CA TYR A 50 23.92 7.82 -34.56
C TYR A 50 22.93 8.87 -35.05
N ASP A 51 22.80 9.98 -34.31
CA ASP A 51 21.98 11.14 -34.68
C ASP A 51 22.91 12.29 -35.11
N PRO A 52 23.02 12.59 -36.44
CA PRO A 52 23.90 13.64 -36.92
C PRO A 52 23.53 15.05 -36.42
N LYS A 53 22.21 15.29 -36.21
CA LYS A 53 21.73 16.60 -35.72
C LYS A 53 22.17 16.88 -34.28
N LYS A 54 22.13 15.84 -33.43
CA LYS A 54 22.54 15.92 -32.02
C LYS A 54 24.03 15.60 -31.81
N ARG A 55 24.74 15.19 -32.84
CA ARG A 55 26.14 14.73 -32.77
C ARG A 55 26.36 13.70 -31.68
N SER A 56 25.40 12.78 -31.48
CA SER A 56 25.42 11.77 -30.42
C SER A 56 24.65 10.53 -30.83
N TYR A 57 24.90 9.41 -30.15
CA TYR A 57 24.10 8.21 -30.33
C TYR A 57 22.74 8.35 -29.69
N LYS A 58 21.70 7.87 -30.37
CA LYS A 58 20.34 7.84 -29.83
C LYS A 58 20.31 6.97 -28.57
N CYS A 59 19.78 7.50 -27.49
CA CYS A 59 19.64 6.77 -26.22
C CYS A 59 18.37 7.20 -25.50
N LYS A 60 17.88 6.30 -24.64
CA LYS A 60 16.86 6.58 -23.63
C LYS A 60 17.57 6.72 -22.29
N SER A 61 17.07 7.64 -21.45
CA SER A 61 17.45 7.71 -20.06
C SER A 61 16.54 6.78 -19.28
N ILE A 62 17.11 5.77 -18.65
CA ILE A 62 16.37 4.83 -17.80
C ILE A 62 16.83 4.97 -16.35
N PRO A 63 15.95 4.71 -15.35
CA PRO A 63 16.36 4.67 -13.96
C PRO A 63 17.53 3.71 -13.74
N ALA A 64 18.48 4.07 -12.89
CA ALA A 64 19.58 3.18 -12.52
C ALA A 64 19.15 2.10 -11.52
N THR A 65 18.04 2.33 -10.82
CA THR A 65 17.44 1.41 -9.85
C THR A 65 15.94 1.26 -10.14
N ASP A 66 15.34 0.20 -9.64
CA ASP A 66 13.90 -0.10 -9.74
C ASP A 66 13.05 0.48 -8.60
N TRP A 67 13.61 1.34 -7.75
CA TRP A 67 12.93 1.80 -6.52
C TRP A 67 11.68 2.66 -6.76
N ASN A 68 11.53 3.23 -7.96
CA ASN A 68 10.31 3.94 -8.38
C ASN A 68 9.31 3.06 -9.13
N ASP A 69 9.59 1.78 -9.26
CA ASP A 69 8.63 0.86 -9.84
C ASP A 69 7.42 0.72 -8.92
N GLN A 70 6.22 0.74 -9.51
CA GLN A 70 4.98 0.60 -8.74
C GLN A 70 4.89 -0.73 -8.00
N THR A 71 5.54 -1.78 -8.51
CA THR A 71 5.59 -3.09 -7.87
C THR A 71 6.32 -3.04 -6.53
N LYS A 72 7.30 -2.14 -6.37
CA LYS A 72 8.04 -1.98 -5.10
C LYS A 72 7.15 -1.53 -3.94
N ALA A 73 6.14 -0.73 -4.21
CA ALA A 73 5.19 -0.34 -3.16
C ALA A 73 4.44 -1.55 -2.57
N GLU A 74 4.12 -2.53 -3.40
CA GLU A 74 3.47 -3.77 -2.95
C GLU A 74 4.45 -4.68 -2.19
N GLU A 75 5.68 -4.83 -2.68
CA GLU A 75 6.73 -5.58 -1.98
C GLU A 75 6.99 -5.01 -0.58
N TRP A 76 7.11 -3.68 -0.47
CA TRP A 76 7.36 -3.02 0.82
C TRP A 76 6.18 -3.14 1.78
N ARG A 77 4.94 -3.05 1.29
CA ARG A 77 3.74 -3.27 2.11
C ARG A 77 3.67 -4.70 2.62
N SER A 78 3.98 -5.68 1.77
CA SER A 78 4.03 -7.09 2.16
C SER A 78 5.09 -7.33 3.22
N ALA A 79 6.32 -6.89 2.99
CA ALA A 79 7.42 -7.02 3.94
C ALA A 79 7.13 -6.34 5.28
N TRP A 80 6.51 -5.16 5.25
CA TRP A 80 6.08 -4.46 6.46
C TRP A 80 5.03 -5.26 7.23
N ALA A 81 4.02 -5.78 6.54
CA ALA A 81 2.99 -6.61 7.18
C ALA A 81 3.58 -7.87 7.83
N GLU A 82 4.53 -8.53 7.17
CA GLU A 82 5.22 -9.70 7.71
C GLU A 82 6.01 -9.37 8.98
N ILE A 83 6.77 -8.26 8.98
CA ILE A 83 7.54 -7.82 10.15
C ILE A 83 6.61 -7.47 11.31
N CYS A 84 5.53 -6.72 11.05
CA CYS A 84 4.54 -6.38 12.07
C CYS A 84 3.88 -7.63 12.64
N ASN A 85 3.46 -8.56 11.81
CA ASN A 85 2.80 -9.79 12.25
C ASN A 85 3.74 -10.66 13.09
N ARG A 86 5.02 -10.72 12.74
CA ARG A 86 6.04 -11.40 13.55
C ARG A 86 6.21 -10.74 14.92
N ALA A 87 6.25 -9.41 14.96
CA ALA A 87 6.35 -8.67 16.21
C ALA A 87 5.10 -8.85 17.09
N LEU A 88 3.91 -8.85 16.51
CA LEU A 88 2.65 -9.13 17.22
C LEU A 88 2.65 -10.53 17.82
N GLU A 89 3.06 -11.53 17.04
CA GLU A 89 3.15 -12.92 17.51
C GLU A 89 4.14 -13.09 18.67
N GLN A 90 5.34 -12.49 18.54
CA GLN A 90 6.37 -12.54 19.59
C GLN A 90 5.91 -11.89 20.90
N ASN A 91 4.98 -10.93 20.83
CA ASN A 91 4.38 -10.27 22.00
C ASN A 91 3.03 -10.89 22.43
N GLY A 92 2.64 -12.04 21.90
CA GLY A 92 1.44 -12.77 22.30
C GLY A 92 0.13 -12.18 21.79
N HIS A 93 0.18 -11.28 20.81
CA HIS A 93 -1.01 -10.72 20.19
C HIS A 93 -1.57 -11.65 19.11
N THR A 94 -2.90 -11.76 19.06
CA THR A 94 -3.63 -12.56 18.05
C THR A 94 -3.97 -11.78 16.79
N GLU A 95 -3.96 -10.48 16.87
CA GLU A 95 -4.22 -9.57 15.75
C GLU A 95 -3.20 -9.74 14.66
N ARG A 96 -3.64 -9.62 13.42
CA ARG A 96 -2.77 -9.65 12.23
C ARG A 96 -3.17 -8.55 11.27
N ILE A 97 -2.18 -7.96 10.63
CA ILE A 97 -2.38 -6.98 9.54
C ILE A 97 -2.19 -7.66 8.18
N ASP A 98 -2.95 -7.22 7.21
CA ASP A 98 -2.84 -7.66 5.81
C ASP A 98 -2.71 -6.41 4.93
N HIS A 99 -1.68 -6.36 4.11
CA HIS A 99 -1.39 -5.23 3.23
C HIS A 99 -2.32 -5.15 2.00
N ARG A 100 -3.04 -6.23 1.70
CA ARG A 100 -3.91 -6.32 0.52
C ARG A 100 -5.21 -5.53 0.73
N SER A 101 -5.81 -5.10 -0.37
CA SER A 101 -7.16 -4.51 -0.31
C SER A 101 -8.20 -5.52 0.18
N TYR A 102 -9.32 -5.05 0.73
CA TYR A 102 -10.41 -5.93 1.18
C TYR A 102 -10.88 -6.88 0.09
N ALA A 103 -10.99 -6.42 -1.16
CA ALA A 103 -11.35 -7.27 -2.28
C ALA A 103 -10.34 -8.42 -2.50
N ARG A 104 -9.04 -8.15 -2.41
CA ARG A 104 -7.99 -9.18 -2.53
C ARG A 104 -7.96 -10.15 -1.33
N GLN A 105 -8.41 -9.70 -0.19
CA GLN A 105 -8.57 -10.52 1.02
C GLN A 105 -9.86 -11.36 0.98
N GLY A 106 -10.75 -11.16 0.01
CA GLY A 106 -12.08 -11.77 -0.01
C GLY A 106 -13.03 -11.20 1.04
N ILE A 107 -12.71 -10.04 1.61
CA ILE A 107 -13.53 -9.36 2.60
C ILE A 107 -14.51 -8.44 1.88
N ASP A 108 -15.79 -8.75 2.00
CA ASP A 108 -16.87 -7.93 1.47
C ASP A 108 -17.14 -6.74 2.39
N ARG A 109 -16.30 -5.72 2.24
CA ARG A 109 -16.36 -4.45 2.96
C ARG A 109 -15.95 -3.32 2.05
N ILE A 110 -16.70 -2.23 2.06
CA ILE A 110 -16.38 -1.00 1.33
C ILE A 110 -15.29 -0.26 2.13
N PRO A 111 -14.14 0.08 1.52
CA PRO A 111 -13.10 0.87 2.17
C PRO A 111 -13.55 2.33 2.32
N THR A 112 -13.14 2.98 3.40
CA THR A 112 -13.32 4.43 3.56
C THR A 112 -12.38 5.20 2.64
N VAL A 113 -12.76 6.44 2.30
CA VAL A 113 -11.92 7.35 1.53
C VAL A 113 -11.02 8.17 2.44
N HIS A 114 -9.81 8.44 2.00
CA HIS A 114 -8.87 9.29 2.74
C HIS A 114 -9.38 10.75 2.76
N LEU A 115 -9.54 11.32 3.95
CA LEU A 115 -10.06 12.69 4.11
C LEU A 115 -9.13 13.76 3.55
N GLY A 116 -7.83 13.57 3.75
CA GLY A 116 -6.84 14.62 3.57
C GLY A 116 -6.79 15.59 4.76
N ILE A 117 -5.72 16.39 4.86
CA ILE A 117 -5.45 17.23 6.03
C ILE A 117 -6.56 18.26 6.26
N ALA A 118 -7.01 18.95 5.21
CA ALA A 118 -8.03 20.00 5.34
C ALA A 118 -9.37 19.45 5.84
N ALA A 119 -9.90 18.40 5.18
CA ALA A 119 -11.16 17.79 5.58
C ALA A 119 -11.07 17.15 6.99
N PHE A 120 -9.95 16.51 7.32
CA PHE A 120 -9.71 15.97 8.66
C PHE A 120 -9.78 17.05 9.74
N GLN A 121 -9.14 18.20 9.53
CA GLN A 121 -9.17 19.32 10.48
C GLN A 121 -10.57 19.94 10.62
N MET A 122 -11.33 20.02 9.53
CA MET A 122 -12.72 20.49 9.56
C MET A 122 -13.61 19.53 10.36
N GLU A 123 -13.55 18.23 10.07
CA GLU A 123 -14.31 17.19 10.79
C GLU A 123 -13.95 17.17 12.28
N LYS A 124 -12.67 17.34 12.63
CA LYS A 124 -12.23 17.44 14.02
C LYS A 124 -12.84 18.64 14.77
N ARG A 125 -13.17 19.72 14.04
CA ARG A 125 -13.85 20.92 14.57
C ARG A 125 -15.39 20.81 14.51
N GLY A 126 -15.94 19.66 14.10
CA GLY A 126 -17.37 19.46 13.95
C GLY A 126 -17.96 20.05 12.68
N ILE A 127 -17.15 20.46 11.72
CA ILE A 127 -17.58 20.97 10.42
C ILE A 127 -17.67 19.79 9.44
N PRO A 128 -18.88 19.39 8.99
CA PRO A 128 -19.04 18.25 8.11
C PRO A 128 -18.45 18.55 6.72
N THR A 129 -17.80 17.54 6.15
CA THR A 129 -17.24 17.60 4.81
C THR A 129 -17.86 16.54 3.91
N GLU A 130 -17.79 16.72 2.58
CA GLU A 130 -18.30 15.74 1.62
C GLU A 130 -17.66 14.36 1.82
N ARG A 131 -16.32 14.30 1.98
CA ARG A 131 -15.61 13.04 2.23
C ARG A 131 -15.93 12.43 3.58
N GLY A 132 -16.16 13.27 4.60
CA GLY A 132 -16.61 12.81 5.93
C GLY A 132 -18.00 12.22 5.87
N ASN A 133 -18.93 12.87 5.14
CA ASN A 133 -20.28 12.36 4.91
C ASN A 133 -20.24 11.00 4.19
N LEU A 134 -19.45 10.90 3.12
CA LEU A 134 -19.26 9.66 2.38
C LEU A 134 -18.74 8.54 3.29
N ASN A 135 -17.79 8.82 4.16
CA ASN A 135 -17.27 7.82 5.10
C ASN A 135 -18.34 7.38 6.11
N ARG A 136 -19.18 8.29 6.58
CA ARG A 136 -20.34 7.93 7.43
C ARG A 136 -21.33 7.02 6.73
N GLU A 137 -21.64 7.30 5.45
CA GLU A 137 -22.51 6.45 4.63
C GLU A 137 -21.90 5.06 4.40
N ILE A 138 -20.60 5.00 4.10
CA ILE A 138 -19.86 3.74 3.96
C ILE A 138 -19.92 2.93 5.26
N GLU A 139 -19.76 3.57 6.40
CA GLU A 139 -19.81 2.90 7.70
C GLU A 139 -21.18 2.30 7.99
N VAL A 140 -22.26 3.06 7.76
CA VAL A 140 -23.64 2.58 7.88
C VAL A 140 -23.89 1.41 6.93
N THR A 141 -23.42 1.50 5.69
CA THR A 141 -23.59 0.41 4.69
C THR A 141 -22.84 -0.85 5.12
N ASN A 142 -21.60 -0.73 5.58
CA ASN A 142 -20.81 -1.84 6.08
C ASN A 142 -21.45 -2.49 7.32
N GLN A 143 -22.07 -1.70 8.18
CA GLN A 143 -22.79 -2.22 9.33
C GLN A 143 -24.04 -3.02 8.91
N ARG A 144 -24.81 -2.52 7.94
CA ARG A 144 -25.96 -3.25 7.36
C ARG A 144 -25.52 -4.56 6.71
N LEU A 145 -24.46 -4.55 5.94
CA LEU A 145 -23.88 -5.76 5.33
C LEU A 145 -23.53 -6.82 6.38
N ARG A 146 -22.88 -6.43 7.48
CA ARG A 146 -22.56 -7.35 8.58
C ARG A 146 -23.82 -7.95 9.21
N GLN A 147 -24.84 -7.13 9.45
CA GLN A 147 -26.10 -7.59 10.02
C GLN A 147 -26.82 -8.57 9.10
N LEU A 148 -26.87 -8.28 7.78
CA LEU A 148 -27.49 -9.17 6.79
C LEU A 148 -26.75 -10.51 6.72
N LYS A 149 -25.42 -10.50 6.66
CA LYS A 149 -24.62 -11.73 6.67
C LYS A 149 -24.85 -12.57 7.91
N ALA A 150 -24.88 -11.95 9.07
CA ALA A 150 -25.17 -12.65 10.32
C ALA A 150 -26.59 -13.29 10.31
N ARG A 151 -27.58 -12.61 9.72
CA ARG A 151 -28.93 -13.18 9.55
C ARG A 151 -28.95 -14.34 8.57
N ILE A 152 -28.27 -14.22 7.44
CA ILE A 152 -28.14 -15.29 6.44
C ILE A 152 -27.47 -16.52 7.07
N SER A 153 -26.38 -16.35 7.80
CA SER A 153 -25.70 -17.44 8.48
C SER A 153 -26.60 -18.17 9.49
N LYS A 154 -27.39 -17.40 10.26
CA LYS A 154 -28.34 -17.98 11.21
C LYS A 154 -29.41 -18.79 10.49
N LEU A 155 -29.98 -18.30 9.39
CA LEU A 155 -30.97 -19.00 8.60
C LEU A 155 -30.40 -20.26 7.96
N GLN A 156 -29.18 -20.20 7.44
CA GLN A 156 -28.49 -21.37 6.87
C GLN A 156 -28.25 -22.47 7.92
N ASN A 157 -27.85 -22.10 9.13
CA ASN A 157 -27.67 -23.06 10.21
C ASN A 157 -28.99 -23.66 10.63
N TRP A 158 -30.03 -22.85 10.79
CA TRP A 158 -31.38 -23.35 11.10
C TRP A 158 -31.87 -24.34 10.05
N LEU A 159 -31.71 -24.05 8.75
CA LEU A 159 -32.09 -24.98 7.66
C LEU A 159 -31.31 -26.31 7.73
N LYS A 160 -30.04 -26.28 8.11
CA LYS A 160 -29.23 -27.50 8.28
C LYS A 160 -29.73 -28.35 9.46
N ASP A 161 -30.05 -27.66 10.57
CA ASP A 161 -30.55 -28.34 11.77
C ASP A 161 -31.93 -28.98 11.52
N GLU A 162 -32.82 -28.30 10.80
CA GLU A 162 -34.14 -28.85 10.40
C GLU A 162 -33.99 -30.04 9.43
N ALA A 163 -33.07 -29.96 8.48
CA ALA A 163 -32.82 -31.08 7.55
C ALA A 163 -32.28 -32.30 8.29
N ALA A 164 -31.41 -32.12 9.29
CA ALA A 164 -30.89 -33.22 10.10
C ALA A 164 -31.92 -33.85 11.05
N ASN A 165 -32.97 -33.12 11.43
CA ASN A 165 -34.04 -33.63 12.28
C ASN A 165 -35.16 -34.36 11.50
N THR A 166 -35.08 -34.38 10.17
CA THR A 166 -36.11 -34.97 9.29
C THR A 166 -35.66 -36.34 8.72
N GLU A 167 -34.44 -36.76 8.97
CA GLU A 167 -33.88 -38.08 8.70
C GLU A 167 -33.99 -38.98 9.96
#